data_d386ee7d22b7956daaba66b16b0f7c25
#
_entry.id   d386ee7d22b7956daaba66b16b0f7c25
#
_cell.length_a   1.000
_cell.length_b   1.000
_cell.length_c   1.000
_cell.angle_alpha   90.00
_cell.angle_beta   90.00
_cell.angle_gamma   90.00
#
_symmetry.space_group_name_H-M   'P 1'
#
loop_
_entity.id
_entity.type
_entity.pdbx_description
1 polymer ?
#
loop_
_entity_poly.entity_id
_entity_poly.type
_entity_poly.pdbx_seq_one_letter_code
_entity_poly.pdbx_strand_id
1 'polypeptide(L)'
;MSIMTQLEFELDFSHSEKEIAHYILNEGEKVLNLSIKELAKKTYTSPATIVRLCHKLGLKGYGDFKIKYSAELQFDLAHTDRIDVNFPFNEEDNDSMIA
;
A
#
# COMPACT_ATOMS: atom_id res chain seq x y z
N MET A 1 4.92 -12.52 -0.28
CA MET A 1 3.75 -11.80 0.24
C MET A 1 3.87 -10.34 -0.15
N SER A 2 2.78 -9.74 -0.60
CA SER A 2 2.81 -8.35 -1.05
C SER A 2 3.01 -7.40 0.14
N ILE A 3 3.48 -6.19 -0.18
CA ILE A 3 3.67 -5.18 0.85
C ILE A 3 2.35 -4.84 1.51
N MET A 4 1.29 -4.65 0.71
CA MET A 4 -0.02 -4.33 1.27
C MET A 4 -0.53 -5.43 2.19
N THR A 5 -0.36 -6.69 1.80
CA THR A 5 -0.79 -7.80 2.64
C THR A 5 -0.03 -7.83 3.95
N GLN A 6 1.28 -7.60 3.91
CA GLN A 6 2.08 -7.56 5.12
C GLN A 6 1.67 -6.41 6.05
N LEU A 7 1.37 -5.25 5.47
CA LEU A 7 0.91 -4.12 6.27
C LEU A 7 -0.44 -4.40 6.94
N GLU A 8 -1.30 -5.14 6.26
CA GLU A 8 -2.61 -5.49 6.81
C GLU A 8 -2.51 -6.50 7.94
N PHE A 9 -1.63 -7.49 7.79
CA PHE A 9 -1.49 -8.54 8.81
C PHE A 9 -0.76 -8.06 10.05
N GLU A 10 0.16 -7.09 9.92
CA GLU A 10 0.87 -6.49 11.04
C GLU A 10 1.64 -7.50 11.90
N LEU A 11 2.16 -8.54 11.25
CA LEU A 11 2.92 -9.58 11.95
C LEU A 11 4.18 -8.97 12.55
N ASP A 12 4.37 -9.15 13.85
CA ASP A 12 5.57 -8.70 14.56
C ASP A 12 5.76 -7.18 14.58
N PHE A 13 4.70 -6.42 14.33
CA PHE A 13 4.82 -4.96 14.36
C PHE A 13 4.66 -4.44 15.78
N SER A 14 5.51 -3.48 16.16
CA SER A 14 5.32 -2.72 17.38
C SER A 14 4.13 -1.79 17.21
N HIS A 15 3.70 -1.16 18.31
CA HIS A 15 2.59 -0.21 18.24
C HIS A 15 2.88 0.92 17.26
N SER A 16 4.10 1.49 17.31
CA SER A 16 4.47 2.57 16.39
C SER A 16 4.48 2.10 14.95
N GLU A 17 4.94 0.88 14.71
CA GLU A 17 4.95 0.32 13.37
C GLU A 17 3.55 0.09 12.84
N LYS A 18 2.61 -0.30 13.71
CA LYS A 18 1.21 -0.44 13.32
C LYS A 18 0.61 0.89 12.92
N GLU A 19 0.96 1.96 13.64
CA GLU A 19 0.48 3.30 13.28
C GLU A 19 0.96 3.71 11.90
N ILE A 20 2.21 3.43 11.60
CA ILE A 20 2.77 3.72 10.28
C ILE A 20 2.05 2.89 9.21
N ALA A 21 1.83 1.61 9.48
CA ALA A 21 1.16 0.71 8.53
C ALA A 21 -0.26 1.19 8.24
N HIS A 22 -1.01 1.57 9.28
CA HIS A 22 -2.37 2.06 9.11
C HIS A 22 -2.39 3.33 8.27
N TYR A 23 -1.44 4.24 8.51
CA TYR A 23 -1.37 5.47 7.76
C TYR A 23 -1.10 5.20 6.28
N ILE A 24 -0.15 4.30 6.00
CA ILE A 24 0.20 3.95 4.63
C ILE A 24 -1.00 3.36 3.90
N LEU A 25 -1.70 2.42 4.54
CA LEU A 25 -2.86 1.79 3.92
C LEU A 25 -3.98 2.79 3.68
N ASN A 26 -4.16 3.73 4.58
CA ASN A 26 -5.22 4.73 4.48
C ASN A 26 -4.94 5.77 3.40
N GLU A 27 -3.68 6.21 3.26
CA GLU A 27 -3.33 7.27 2.33
C GLU A 27 -3.00 6.76 0.93
N GLY A 28 -2.58 5.51 0.81
CA GLY A 28 -2.27 4.93 -0.49
C GLY A 28 -1.12 5.65 -1.18
N GLU A 29 -1.30 6.01 -2.45
CA GLU A 29 -0.21 6.58 -3.23
C GLU A 29 0.28 7.92 -2.72
N LYS A 30 -0.50 8.62 -1.90
CA LYS A 30 -0.06 9.90 -1.35
C LYS A 30 1.20 9.76 -0.52
N VAL A 31 1.42 8.58 0.08
CA VAL A 31 2.62 8.32 0.87
C VAL A 31 3.88 8.42 0.02
N LEU A 32 3.77 8.13 -1.28
CA LEU A 32 4.93 8.17 -2.18
C LEU A 32 5.50 9.57 -2.34
N ASN A 33 4.72 10.60 -2.02
CA ASN A 33 5.17 11.98 -2.11
C ASN A 33 5.78 12.50 -0.82
N LEU A 34 5.83 11.67 0.21
CA LEU A 34 6.35 12.08 1.51
C LEU A 34 7.79 11.63 1.68
N SER A 35 8.62 12.51 2.24
CA SER A 35 9.94 12.11 2.69
C SER A 35 9.80 11.26 3.94
N ILE A 36 10.89 10.58 4.32
CA ILE A 36 10.85 9.78 5.54
C ILE A 36 10.58 10.65 6.76
N LYS A 37 11.12 11.86 6.78
CA LYS A 37 10.86 12.79 7.89
C LYS A 37 9.40 13.21 7.95
N GLU A 38 8.81 13.46 6.78
CA GLU A 38 7.40 13.84 6.72
C GLU A 38 6.50 12.71 7.18
N LEU A 39 6.78 11.49 6.73
CA LEU A 39 5.99 10.35 7.16
C LEU A 39 6.11 10.12 8.66
N ALA A 40 7.33 10.22 9.19
CA ALA A 40 7.53 10.07 10.63
C ALA A 40 6.72 11.10 11.41
N LYS A 41 6.73 12.35 10.94
CA LYS A 41 5.99 13.43 11.61
C LYS A 41 4.49 13.16 11.57
N LYS A 42 3.97 12.73 10.44
CA LYS A 42 2.53 12.49 10.30
C LYS A 42 2.05 11.29 11.10
N THR A 43 2.93 10.37 11.39
CA THR A 43 2.57 9.18 12.17
C THR A 43 3.03 9.27 13.63
N TYR A 44 3.60 10.41 14.02
CA TYR A 44 4.09 10.64 15.38
C TYR A 44 5.13 9.58 15.79
N THR A 45 6.01 9.24 14.83
CA THR A 45 7.06 8.26 15.05
C THR A 45 8.40 8.89 14.68
N SER A 46 9.41 8.06 14.41
CA SER A 46 10.72 8.54 14.01
C SER A 46 11.14 7.88 12.71
N PRO A 47 12.10 8.50 11.97
CA PRO A 47 12.63 7.85 10.78
C PRO A 47 13.22 6.47 11.06
N ALA A 48 13.84 6.29 12.23
CA ALA A 48 14.38 4.98 12.59
C ALA A 48 13.29 3.92 12.67
N THR A 49 12.12 4.29 13.19
CA THR A 49 10.99 3.37 13.27
C THR A 49 10.50 2.98 11.87
N ILE A 50 10.48 3.94 10.95
CA ILE A 50 10.07 3.67 9.57
C ILE A 50 11.06 2.73 8.90
N VAL A 51 12.36 2.96 9.09
CA VAL A 51 13.39 2.07 8.52
C VAL A 51 13.23 0.65 9.08
N ARG A 52 12.96 0.55 10.38
CA ARG A 52 12.76 -0.75 11.00
C ARG A 52 11.55 -1.47 10.41
N LEU A 53 10.47 -0.75 10.19
CA LEU A 53 9.29 -1.33 9.54
C LEU A 53 9.64 -1.80 8.12
N CYS A 54 10.36 -1.00 7.36
CA CYS A 54 10.76 -1.40 6.01
C CYS A 54 11.59 -2.68 6.04
N HIS A 55 12.49 -2.83 7.00
CA HIS A 55 13.27 -4.06 7.14
C HIS A 55 12.38 -5.25 7.45
N LYS A 56 11.36 -5.06 8.29
CA LYS A 56 10.42 -6.14 8.60
C LYS A 56 9.62 -6.55 7.38
N LEU A 57 9.40 -5.63 6.45
CA LEU A 57 8.73 -5.94 5.19
C LEU A 57 9.65 -6.61 4.17
N GLY A 58 10.91 -6.81 4.51
CA GLY A 58 11.88 -7.41 3.62
C GLY A 58 12.53 -6.43 2.67
N LEU A 59 12.45 -5.14 2.96
CA LEU A 59 12.95 -4.09 2.10
C LEU A 59 14.24 -3.49 2.66
N LYS A 60 15.01 -2.82 1.80
CA LYS A 60 16.30 -2.27 2.19
C LYS A 60 16.18 -0.97 2.97
N GLY A 61 15.09 -0.24 2.79
CA GLY A 61 14.86 1.01 3.47
C GLY A 61 13.66 1.70 2.84
N TYR A 62 13.51 2.99 3.16
CA TYR A 62 12.33 3.72 2.71
C TYR A 62 12.30 3.97 1.20
N GLY A 63 13.47 4.22 0.58
CA GLY A 63 13.52 4.39 -0.87
C GLY A 63 13.08 3.12 -1.59
N ASP A 64 13.58 1.98 -1.14
CA ASP A 64 13.19 0.69 -1.68
C ASP A 64 11.69 0.45 -1.49
N PHE A 65 11.18 0.82 -0.31
CA PHE A 65 9.76 0.71 -0.02
C PHE A 65 8.92 1.50 -1.03
N LYS A 66 9.31 2.76 -1.29
CA LYS A 66 8.52 3.60 -2.20
C LYS A 66 8.48 3.01 -3.61
N ILE A 67 9.62 2.51 -4.08
CA ILE A 67 9.68 1.91 -5.42
C ILE A 67 8.77 0.71 -5.52
N LYS A 68 8.88 -0.20 -4.57
CA LYS A 68 8.13 -1.45 -4.61
C LYS A 68 6.65 -1.25 -4.32
N TYR A 69 6.33 -0.35 -3.40
CA TYR A 69 4.94 -0.06 -3.11
C TYR A 69 4.25 0.63 -4.29
N SER A 70 4.97 1.54 -4.96
CA SER A 70 4.46 2.17 -6.18
C SER A 70 4.12 1.14 -7.24
N ALA A 71 5.00 0.15 -7.42
CA ALA A 71 4.76 -0.91 -8.39
C ALA A 71 3.52 -1.73 -8.03
N GLU A 72 3.33 -2.03 -6.75
CA GLU A 72 2.15 -2.77 -6.31
C GLU A 72 0.86 -1.99 -6.56
N LEU A 73 0.88 -0.69 -6.27
CA LEU A 73 -0.30 0.13 -6.48
C LEU A 73 -0.67 0.21 -7.96
N GLN A 74 0.32 0.32 -8.83
CA GLN A 74 0.07 0.36 -10.27
C GLN A 74 -0.48 -0.96 -10.78
N PHE A 75 0.04 -2.06 -10.28
CA PHE A 75 -0.46 -3.37 -10.66
C PHE A 75 -1.91 -3.55 -10.24
N ASP A 76 -2.25 -3.15 -9.03
CA ASP A 76 -3.61 -3.26 -8.53
C ASP A 76 -4.59 -2.45 -9.37
N LEU A 77 -4.20 -1.22 -9.73
CA LEU A 77 -5.06 -0.38 -10.56
C LEU A 77 -5.29 -1.00 -11.94
N ALA A 78 -4.23 -1.50 -12.56
CA ALA A 78 -4.34 -2.12 -13.88
C ALA A 78 -5.21 -3.38 -13.81
N HIS A 79 -5.04 -4.16 -12.76
CA HIS A 79 -5.83 -5.38 -12.58
C HIS A 79 -7.30 -5.06 -12.35
N THR A 80 -7.58 -4.05 -11.55
CA THR A 80 -8.95 -3.62 -11.28
C THR A 80 -9.63 -3.11 -12.56
N ASP A 81 -8.91 -2.30 -13.33
CA ASP A 81 -9.44 -1.80 -14.60
C ASP A 81 -9.80 -2.93 -15.53
N ARG A 82 -8.94 -3.94 -15.61
CA ARG A 82 -9.18 -5.08 -16.47
C ARG A 82 -10.41 -5.85 -16.04
N ILE A 83 -10.60 -6.02 -14.76
CA ILE A 83 -11.77 -6.71 -14.22
C ILE A 83 -13.03 -5.90 -14.55
N ASP A 84 -12.99 -4.60 -14.37
CA ASP A 84 -14.13 -3.75 -14.67
C ASP A 84 -14.54 -3.83 -16.14
N VAL A 85 -13.58 -3.87 -17.02
CA VAL A 85 -13.84 -3.98 -18.45
C VAL A 85 -14.51 -5.30 -18.79
N ASN A 86 -14.13 -6.36 -18.19
CA ASN A 86 -14.70 -7.68 -18.45
C ASN A 86 -16.12 -7.82 -17.95
N PHE A 87 -16.45 -7.03 -17.11
CA PHE A 87 -17.71 -7.14 -16.47
C PHE A 87 -18.81 -6.57 -17.24
N PRO A 88 -19.20 -7.02 -17.63
CA PRO A 88 -20.22 -6.47 -18.06
C PRO A 88 -20.90 -6.95 -18.29
N PHE A 89 -20.69 -7.68 -17.96
CA PHE A 89 -21.45 -8.02 -17.99
C PHE A 89 -21.83 -8.07 -17.96
N ASN A 90 -21.42 -8.43 -18.06
CA ASN A 90 -22.16 -8.51 -17.93
C ASN A 90 -22.58 -8.42 -17.93
N GLU A 91 -22.24 -8.54 -18.07
CA GLU A 91 -22.99 -8.44 -18.01
C GLU A 91 -23.41 -8.29 -17.82
N GLU A 92 -23.21 -8.42 -17.99
CA GLU A 92 -23.83 -8.23 -17.81
C GLU A 92 -24.01 -7.85 -17.59
N ASP A 93 -23.89 -8.11 -18.07
CA ASP A 93 -24.31 -7.79 -17.94
C ASP A 93 -24.54 -7.29 -18.00
N ASN A 94 -24.53 -7.30 -18.21
CA ASN A 94 -24.99 -6.93 -18.28
C ASN A 94 -25.24 -6.44 -18.30
N ASP A 95 -25.12 -6.36 -18.21
CA ASP A 95 -25.56 -6.02 -18.26
C ASP A 95 -25.62 -5.62 -18.29
N SER A 96 -25.51 -5.68 -18.27
CA SER A 96 -25.80 -5.43 -18.18
C SER A 96 -25.66 -5.23 -18.35
N MET A 97 -25.45 -5.31 -18.23
CA MET A 97 -25.54 -5.28 -18.23
C MET A 97 -25.42 -5.08 -18.39
N ILE A 98 -25.29 -5.04 -18.55
CA ILE A 98 -25.43 -5.00 -18.65
C ILE A 98 -25.37 -4.92 -18.70
N ALA A 99 -25.15 -4.87 -18.83
CA ALA A 99 -25.18 -4.70 -18.65
C ALA A 99 -25.10 -4.88 -18.72
#